data_f9fd483aab4817fee3adfe0098c42ffb
#
_entry.id   f9fd483aab4817fee3adfe0098c42ffb
#
_cell.length_a   1.000
_cell.length_b   1.000
_cell.length_c   1.000
_cell.angle_alpha   90.00
_cell.angle_beta   90.00
_cell.angle_gamma   90.00
#
_symmetry.space_group_name_H-M   'P 1'
#
loop_
_entity.id
_entity.type
_entity.pdbx_description
1 polymer ?
#
loop_
_entity_poly.entity_id
_entity_poly.type
_entity_poly.pdbx_seq_one_letter_code
_entity_poly.pdbx_strand_id
1 'polypeptide(L)'
;MSYNVPLELMCEVLDISQNTAELWRKKIFSTVNSYQDHLFLHGRVWIDETYIDDYEVFAVKDNKHLRGLSKFKICIVAAIDQSKNMIVIISGYGKPSSKRIIDALKDHAKEVSTIVHDDDYSRYKLMQLLNCKEEVYKAIKNDKEYLEKMELTNNKRS
;
A
#
# COMPACT_ATOMS: atom_id res chain seq x y z
N MET A 1 -9.77 -12.11 9.22
CA MET A 1 -10.29 -11.49 7.97
C MET A 1 -10.89 -10.15 8.35
N SER A 2 -10.37 -9.05 7.84
CA SER A 2 -11.04 -7.75 7.96
C SER A 2 -11.96 -7.60 6.75
N TYR A 3 -13.25 -7.76 6.96
CA TYR A 3 -14.23 -7.43 5.92
C TYR A 3 -14.37 -5.93 5.82
N ASN A 4 -14.32 -5.38 4.61
CA ASN A 4 -14.72 -4.00 4.37
C ASN A 4 -16.25 -3.91 4.52
N VAL A 5 -16.70 -3.68 5.74
CA VAL A 5 -18.13 -3.61 6.07
C VAL A 5 -18.67 -2.27 5.59
N PRO A 6 -19.66 -2.24 4.69
CA PRO A 6 -20.35 -1.02 4.28
C PRO A 6 -20.93 -0.27 5.48
N LEU A 7 -20.98 1.06 5.40
CA LEU A 7 -21.48 1.88 6.50
C LEU A 7 -22.95 1.59 6.82
N GLU A 8 -23.74 1.35 5.78
CA GLU A 8 -25.16 0.99 5.90
C GLU A 8 -25.36 -0.31 6.71
N LEU A 9 -24.54 -1.32 6.42
CA LEU A 9 -24.59 -2.59 7.17
C LEU A 9 -24.16 -2.41 8.62
N MET A 10 -23.19 -1.53 8.91
CA MET A 10 -22.85 -1.19 10.30
C MET A 10 -24.02 -0.54 11.05
N CYS A 11 -24.74 0.37 10.40
CA CYS A 11 -25.92 1.01 10.98
C CYS A 11 -27.02 0.00 11.28
N GLU A 12 -27.29 -0.90 10.35
CA GLU A 12 -28.33 -1.92 10.48
C GLU A 12 -28.00 -2.94 11.59
N VAL A 13 -26.79 -3.51 11.58
CA VAL A 13 -26.40 -4.56 12.54
C VAL A 13 -26.24 -4.03 13.95
N LEU A 14 -25.75 -2.81 14.11
CA LEU A 14 -25.45 -2.21 15.42
C LEU A 14 -26.57 -1.29 15.94
N ASP A 15 -27.62 -1.09 15.17
CA ASP A 15 -28.72 -0.17 15.47
C ASP A 15 -28.23 1.25 15.87
N ILE A 16 -27.31 1.79 15.07
CA ILE A 16 -26.72 3.10 15.30
C ILE A 16 -26.95 4.04 14.12
N SER A 17 -26.93 5.34 14.38
CA SER A 17 -27.04 6.35 13.31
C SER A 17 -25.80 6.32 12.39
N GLN A 18 -25.98 6.75 11.14
CA GLN A 18 -24.90 6.86 10.16
C GLN A 18 -23.73 7.74 10.67
N ASN A 19 -24.04 8.87 11.32
CA ASN A 19 -23.02 9.73 11.91
C ASN A 19 -22.22 9.03 13.00
N THR A 20 -22.87 8.22 13.83
CA THR A 20 -22.23 7.42 14.87
C THR A 20 -21.32 6.36 14.26
N ALA A 21 -21.80 5.63 13.24
CA ALA A 21 -21.03 4.62 12.53
C ALA A 21 -19.78 5.23 11.87
N GLU A 22 -19.92 6.40 11.24
CA GLU A 22 -18.80 7.13 10.62
C GLU A 22 -17.75 7.59 11.65
N LEU A 23 -18.18 8.12 12.79
CA LEU A 23 -17.29 8.50 13.88
C LEU A 23 -16.49 7.31 14.42
N TRP A 24 -17.14 6.18 14.63
CA TRP A 24 -16.46 4.96 15.07
C TRP A 24 -15.49 4.44 14.01
N ARG A 25 -15.86 4.45 12.74
CA ARG A 25 -14.98 4.08 11.64
C ARG A 25 -13.72 4.94 11.60
N LYS A 26 -13.87 6.27 11.74
CA LYS A 26 -12.73 7.20 11.82
C LYS A 26 -11.84 6.91 13.03
N LYS A 27 -12.41 6.62 14.20
CA LYS A 27 -11.64 6.24 15.40
C LYS A 27 -10.87 4.95 15.20
N ILE A 28 -11.48 3.92 14.62
CA ILE A 28 -10.82 2.65 14.33
C ILE A 28 -9.65 2.87 13.35
N PHE A 29 -9.85 3.63 12.28
CA PHE A 29 -8.77 3.92 11.33
C PHE A 29 -7.65 4.76 11.95
N SER A 30 -7.94 5.67 12.87
CA SER A 30 -6.90 6.43 13.56
C SER A 30 -5.98 5.55 14.42
N THR A 31 -6.48 4.46 14.97
CA THR A 31 -5.65 3.51 15.73
C THR A 31 -4.68 2.75 14.83
N VAL A 32 -5.07 2.48 13.57
CA VAL A 32 -4.18 1.85 12.58
C VAL A 32 -3.01 2.76 12.25
N ASN A 33 -3.24 4.06 12.06
CA ASN A 33 -2.16 5.02 11.80
C ASN A 33 -1.16 5.05 12.96
N SER A 34 -1.65 5.19 14.20
CA SER A 34 -0.80 5.17 15.39
C SER A 34 0.02 3.86 15.52
N TYR A 35 -0.57 2.74 15.14
CA TYR A 35 0.14 1.46 15.12
C TYR A 35 1.26 1.45 14.06
N GLN A 36 1.00 1.96 12.87
CA GLN A 36 2.02 2.03 11.81
C GLN A 36 3.19 2.92 12.17
N ASP A 37 2.98 4.04 12.88
CA ASP A 37 4.03 4.97 13.30
C ASP A 37 5.13 4.29 14.14
N HIS A 38 4.80 3.20 14.83
CA HIS A 38 5.72 2.43 15.68
C HIS A 38 6.17 1.11 15.07
N LEU A 39 5.73 0.80 13.84
CA LEU A 39 6.05 -0.45 13.18
C LEU A 39 7.35 -0.33 12.39
N PHE A 40 8.24 -1.32 12.55
CA PHE A 40 9.47 -1.44 11.77
C PHE A 40 9.44 -2.72 10.94
N LEU A 41 9.93 -2.60 9.72
CA LEU A 41 10.08 -3.71 8.79
C LEU A 41 11.45 -4.37 8.99
N HIS A 42 11.49 -5.70 8.96
CA HIS A 42 12.68 -6.49 9.25
C HIS A 42 12.99 -7.48 8.14
N GLY A 43 14.29 -7.71 7.93
CA GLY A 43 14.76 -8.77 7.05
C GLY A 43 14.37 -8.57 5.59
N ARG A 44 13.62 -9.49 4.99
CA ARG A 44 13.19 -9.43 3.60
C ARG A 44 11.86 -8.71 3.48
N VAL A 45 11.81 -7.66 2.67
CA VAL A 45 10.67 -6.76 2.51
C VAL A 45 10.24 -6.70 1.05
N TRP A 46 8.96 -6.90 0.79
CA TRP A 46 8.31 -6.71 -0.52
C TRP A 46 7.70 -5.33 -0.58
N ILE A 47 7.94 -4.60 -1.66
CA ILE A 47 7.40 -3.26 -1.89
C ILE A 47 6.62 -3.27 -3.20
N ASP A 48 5.40 -2.73 -3.15
CA ASP A 48 4.52 -2.58 -4.32
C ASP A 48 3.74 -1.26 -4.24
N GLU A 49 3.28 -0.74 -5.37
CA GLU A 49 2.41 0.42 -5.45
C GLU A 49 1.03 0.06 -5.99
N THR A 50 0.03 0.69 -5.38
CA THR A 50 -1.35 0.63 -5.83
C THR A 50 -1.86 2.02 -6.14
N TYR A 51 -2.69 2.14 -7.17
CA TYR A 51 -3.23 3.41 -7.65
C TYR A 51 -4.74 3.40 -7.56
N ILE A 52 -5.30 4.35 -6.81
CA ILE A 52 -6.75 4.53 -6.68
C ILE A 52 -7.18 5.84 -7.31
N ASP A 53 -8.41 5.87 -7.83
CA ASP A 53 -9.00 7.09 -8.37
C ASP A 53 -9.37 8.06 -7.23
N ASP A 54 -9.03 9.33 -7.41
CA ASP A 54 -9.48 10.39 -6.52
C ASP A 54 -10.80 10.95 -7.05
N TYR A 55 -11.87 10.75 -6.32
CA TYR A 55 -13.21 11.16 -6.72
C TYR A 55 -13.34 12.68 -6.86
N GLU A 56 -12.63 13.47 -6.08
CA GLU A 56 -12.67 14.93 -6.18
C GLU A 56 -12.04 15.42 -7.48
N VAL A 57 -10.88 14.86 -7.84
CA VAL A 57 -10.21 15.16 -9.11
C VAL A 57 -10.98 14.59 -10.30
N PHE A 58 -11.66 13.47 -10.10
CA PHE A 58 -12.46 12.79 -11.10
C PHE A 58 -13.71 13.60 -11.49
N ALA A 59 -14.39 14.18 -10.50
CA ALA A 59 -15.59 15.02 -10.72
C ALA A 59 -15.31 16.26 -11.55
N VAL A 60 -14.10 16.82 -11.49
CA VAL A 60 -13.68 18.04 -12.24
C VAL A 60 -13.32 17.74 -13.69
N LYS A 61 -13.06 16.48 -14.07
CA LYS A 61 -12.50 16.08 -15.38
C LYS A 61 -13.41 15.19 -16.22
N ASP A 62 -14.68 15.57 -16.39
CA ASP A 62 -15.65 14.92 -17.30
C ASP A 62 -15.82 13.39 -17.10
N ASN A 63 -15.71 12.88 -15.88
CA ASN A 63 -15.98 11.48 -15.52
C ASN A 63 -15.33 10.42 -16.43
N LYS A 64 -14.20 10.70 -17.07
CA LYS A 64 -13.49 9.72 -17.87
C LYS A 64 -12.55 8.89 -16.99
N HIS A 65 -12.85 7.61 -16.82
CA HIS A 65 -11.92 6.65 -16.23
C HIS A 65 -10.61 6.61 -17.02
N LEU A 66 -9.57 7.20 -16.43
CA LEU A 66 -8.23 7.17 -17.01
C LEU A 66 -7.64 5.78 -16.80
N ARG A 67 -7.47 5.03 -17.89
CA ARG A 67 -6.84 3.71 -17.85
C ARG A 67 -5.34 3.86 -17.55
N GLY A 68 -4.80 2.92 -16.77
CA GLY A 68 -3.38 2.84 -16.48
C GLY A 68 -2.88 3.83 -15.43
N LEU A 69 -1.58 4.07 -15.42
CA LEU A 69 -0.88 4.98 -14.52
C LEU A 69 -1.18 6.43 -14.90
N SER A 70 -2.16 7.04 -14.26
CA SER A 70 -2.50 8.44 -14.43
C SER A 70 -1.85 9.29 -13.35
N LYS A 71 -1.36 10.48 -13.72
CA LYS A 71 -0.85 11.49 -12.78
C LYS A 71 -1.90 12.02 -11.79
N PHE A 72 -3.16 11.67 -12.00
CA PHE A 72 -4.29 12.08 -11.16
C PHE A 72 -4.76 10.99 -10.19
N LYS A 73 -4.17 9.80 -10.23
CA LYS A 73 -4.46 8.73 -9.27
C LYS A 73 -3.63 8.90 -8.02
N ILE A 74 -4.24 8.64 -6.88
CA ILE A 74 -3.53 8.57 -5.60
C ILE A 74 -2.65 7.31 -5.62
N CYS A 75 -1.36 7.51 -5.37
CA CYS A 75 -0.40 6.43 -5.23
C CYS A 75 -0.30 6.01 -3.78
N ILE A 76 -0.51 4.74 -3.52
CA ILE A 76 -0.33 4.10 -2.22
C ILE A 76 0.88 3.18 -2.33
N VAL A 77 1.89 3.42 -1.50
CA VAL A 77 3.05 2.54 -1.35
C VAL A 77 2.75 1.56 -0.23
N ALA A 78 2.85 0.27 -0.52
CA ALA A 78 2.71 -0.81 0.44
C ALA A 78 4.04 -1.56 0.57
N ALA A 79 4.45 -1.82 1.81
CA ALA A 79 5.62 -2.63 2.11
C ALA A 79 5.26 -3.69 3.16
N ILE A 80 5.66 -4.93 2.93
CA ILE A 80 5.39 -6.04 3.84
C ILE A 80 6.66 -6.84 4.08
N ASP A 81 6.96 -7.18 5.34
CA ASP A 81 8.09 -8.04 5.69
C ASP A 81 7.70 -9.53 5.78
N GLN A 82 8.70 -10.38 5.95
CA GLN A 82 8.54 -11.82 6.10
C GLN A 82 7.72 -12.23 7.35
N SER A 83 7.68 -11.36 8.37
CA SER A 83 6.89 -11.54 9.60
C SER A 83 5.45 -11.05 9.46
N LYS A 84 5.08 -10.56 8.25
CA LYS A 84 3.76 -10.03 7.92
C LYS A 84 3.46 -8.66 8.55
N ASN A 85 4.46 -7.94 9.04
CA ASN A 85 4.30 -6.52 9.34
C ASN A 85 4.08 -5.75 8.03
N MET A 86 3.10 -4.89 8.00
CA MET A 86 2.73 -4.16 6.79
C MET A 86 2.64 -2.66 7.06
N ILE A 87 3.30 -1.89 6.22
CA ILE A 87 3.22 -0.43 6.17
C ILE A 87 2.49 -0.03 4.89
N VAL A 88 1.55 0.88 5.01
CA VAL A 88 0.76 1.41 3.88
C VAL A 88 0.72 2.92 3.97
N ILE A 89 1.30 3.61 2.98
CA ILE A 89 1.44 5.07 3.00
C ILE A 89 0.95 5.68 1.70
N ILE A 90 0.17 6.75 1.80
CA ILE A 90 -0.21 7.57 0.65
C ILE A 90 1.01 8.41 0.25
N SER A 91 1.57 8.09 -0.90
CA SER A 91 2.76 8.75 -1.45
C SER A 91 2.46 9.93 -2.37
N GLY A 92 1.19 10.37 -2.48
CA GLY A 92 0.73 11.48 -3.32
C GLY A 92 0.19 11.00 -4.68
N TYR A 93 0.21 11.84 -5.71
CA TYR A 93 -0.41 11.55 -7.00
C TYR A 93 0.57 11.00 -8.04
N GLY A 94 0.07 10.12 -8.90
CA GLY A 94 0.80 9.51 -10.03
C GLY A 94 1.96 8.62 -9.59
N LYS A 95 2.82 8.24 -10.54
CA LYS A 95 3.98 7.40 -10.26
C LYS A 95 4.92 8.07 -9.24
N PRO A 96 5.33 7.38 -8.15
CA PRO A 96 6.19 7.98 -7.15
C PRO A 96 7.61 8.14 -7.66
N SER A 97 8.25 9.24 -7.29
CA SER A 97 9.69 9.42 -7.47
C SER A 97 10.46 8.63 -6.39
N SER A 98 11.75 8.37 -6.64
CA SER A 98 12.63 7.75 -5.63
C SER A 98 12.62 8.50 -4.28
N LYS A 99 12.52 9.83 -4.30
CA LYS A 99 12.40 10.63 -3.08
C LYS A 99 11.13 10.29 -2.30
N ARG A 100 9.98 10.20 -2.98
CA ARG A 100 8.70 9.86 -2.35
C ARG A 100 8.69 8.46 -1.74
N ILE A 101 9.33 7.48 -2.39
CA ILE A 101 9.51 6.13 -1.84
C ILE A 101 10.39 6.16 -0.59
N ILE A 102 11.50 6.90 -0.62
CA ILE A 102 12.38 7.09 0.54
C ILE A 102 11.62 7.74 1.69
N ASP A 103 10.93 8.84 1.44
CA ASP A 103 10.18 9.57 2.48
C ASP A 103 9.08 8.70 3.10
N ALA A 104 8.47 7.80 2.32
CA ALA A 104 7.47 6.86 2.82
C ALA A 104 8.05 5.76 3.72
N LEU A 105 9.23 5.23 3.43
CA LEU A 105 9.70 3.97 4.03
C LEU A 105 10.95 4.09 4.90
N LYS A 106 11.75 5.16 4.79
CA LYS A 106 13.05 5.30 5.48
C LYS A 106 12.96 5.11 7.00
N ASP A 107 11.91 5.61 7.62
CA ASP A 107 11.75 5.57 9.07
C ASP A 107 11.28 4.19 9.57
N HIS A 108 10.68 3.40 8.69
CA HIS A 108 10.17 2.06 8.98
C HIS A 108 11.11 0.92 8.57
N ALA A 109 12.13 1.21 7.75
CA ALA A 109 12.94 0.19 7.08
C ALA A 109 14.38 0.08 7.63
N LYS A 110 14.60 0.38 8.90
CA LYS A 110 15.94 0.45 9.50
C LYS A 110 16.69 -0.88 9.57
N GLU A 111 15.97 -2.00 9.64
CA GLU A 111 16.51 -3.36 9.80
C GLU A 111 16.23 -4.25 8.58
N VAL A 112 16.04 -3.64 7.41
CA VAL A 112 15.81 -4.36 6.17
C VAL A 112 17.12 -4.86 5.58
N SER A 113 17.19 -6.16 5.30
CA SER A 113 18.35 -6.81 4.68
C SER A 113 18.22 -6.97 3.17
N THR A 114 17.00 -7.14 2.68
CA THR A 114 16.71 -7.38 1.27
C THR A 114 15.40 -6.70 0.88
N ILE A 115 15.39 -5.97 -0.22
CA ILE A 115 14.18 -5.42 -0.83
C ILE A 115 13.84 -6.22 -2.09
N VAL A 116 12.58 -6.65 -2.13
CA VAL A 116 11.99 -7.40 -3.22
C VAL A 116 10.98 -6.50 -3.94
N HIS A 117 11.12 -6.35 -5.26
CA HIS A 117 10.21 -5.50 -6.03
C HIS A 117 10.12 -5.94 -7.51
N ASP A 118 9.14 -5.39 -8.23
CA ASP A 118 9.16 -5.39 -9.69
C ASP A 118 10.26 -4.46 -10.21
N ASP A 119 10.72 -4.63 -11.42
CA ASP A 119 11.87 -3.94 -12.06
C ASP A 119 11.65 -2.39 -12.16
N ASP A 120 11.22 -1.74 -11.05
CA ASP A 120 11.00 -0.30 -11.01
C ASP A 120 12.18 0.47 -10.41
N TYR A 121 12.75 1.35 -11.22
CA TYR A 121 13.94 2.15 -10.90
C TYR A 121 13.76 3.11 -9.72
N SER A 122 12.52 3.41 -9.32
CA SER A 122 12.23 4.34 -8.23
C SER A 122 12.76 3.87 -6.87
N ARG A 123 12.97 2.56 -6.70
CA ARG A 123 13.39 1.92 -5.44
C ARG A 123 14.91 1.84 -5.26
N TYR A 124 15.68 2.02 -6.34
CA TYR A 124 17.13 1.89 -6.31
C TYR A 124 17.81 2.79 -5.28
N LYS A 125 17.38 4.06 -5.18
CA LYS A 125 17.93 5.01 -4.20
C LYS A 125 17.60 4.63 -2.76
N LEU A 126 16.45 4.02 -2.51
CA LEU A 126 16.10 3.50 -1.18
C LEU A 126 17.05 2.37 -0.79
N MET A 127 17.32 1.44 -1.70
CA MET A 127 18.23 0.32 -1.44
C MET A 127 19.66 0.79 -1.17
N GLN A 128 20.13 1.80 -1.90
CA GLN A 128 21.43 2.41 -1.63
C GLN A 128 21.47 3.07 -0.24
N LEU A 129 20.39 3.77 0.15
CA LEU A 129 20.32 4.42 1.46
C LEU A 129 20.32 3.39 2.60
N LEU A 130 19.62 2.29 2.44
CA LEU A 130 19.50 1.23 3.45
C LEU A 130 20.67 0.22 3.40
N ASN A 131 21.53 0.31 2.39
CA ASN A 131 22.63 -0.64 2.15
C ASN A 131 22.16 -2.11 2.17
N CYS A 132 20.99 -2.38 1.59
CA CYS A 132 20.37 -3.69 1.56
C CYS A 132 20.52 -4.36 0.17
N LYS A 133 20.29 -5.68 0.13
CA LYS A 133 20.32 -6.45 -1.13
C LYS A 133 19.06 -6.17 -1.96
N GLU A 134 19.23 -6.22 -3.26
CA GLU A 134 18.14 -6.14 -4.24
C GLU A 134 17.72 -7.53 -4.69
N GLU A 135 16.41 -7.72 -4.81
CA GLU A 135 15.83 -8.91 -5.40
C GLU A 135 14.68 -8.49 -6.34
N VAL A 136 14.92 -8.60 -7.64
CA VAL A 136 13.95 -8.17 -8.66
C VAL A 136 13.15 -9.37 -9.14
N TYR A 137 11.83 -9.30 -9.09
CA TYR A 137 10.94 -10.25 -9.73
C TYR A 137 10.41 -9.67 -11.03
N LYS A 138 10.89 -10.22 -12.15
CA LYS A 138 10.27 -9.95 -13.45
C LYS A 138 9.01 -10.78 -13.55
N ALA A 139 7.90 -10.12 -13.87
CA ALA A 139 6.62 -10.80 -14.14
C ALA A 139 6.75 -11.65 -15.42
N ILE A 140 7.25 -12.88 -15.28
CA ILE A 140 7.23 -13.87 -16.36
C ILE A 140 5.84 -14.49 -16.32
N LYS A 141 5.01 -14.17 -17.33
CA LYS A 141 3.71 -14.82 -17.52
C LYS A 141 3.93 -16.33 -17.54
N ASN A 142 3.31 -17.07 -16.59
CA ASN A 142 3.36 -18.52 -16.39
C ASN A 142 4.53 -19.07 -15.57
N ASP A 143 5.29 -18.30 -14.85
CA ASP A 143 6.21 -18.84 -13.85
C ASP A 143 5.41 -19.20 -12.57
N LYS A 144 5.40 -20.51 -12.24
CA LYS A 144 4.68 -21.02 -11.04
C LYS A 144 5.22 -20.40 -9.76
N GLU A 145 6.52 -20.19 -9.66
CA GLU A 145 7.16 -19.57 -8.49
C GLU A 145 6.76 -18.09 -8.33
N TYR A 146 6.61 -17.37 -9.45
CA TYR A 146 6.07 -16.01 -9.47
C TYR A 146 4.62 -15.98 -9.01
N LEU A 147 3.79 -16.90 -9.51
CA LEU A 147 2.37 -16.97 -9.17
C LEU A 147 2.17 -17.31 -7.69
N GLU A 148 2.90 -18.25 -7.12
CA GLU A 148 2.85 -18.61 -5.70
C GLU A 148 3.27 -17.44 -4.80
N LYS A 149 4.31 -16.68 -5.19
CA LYS A 149 4.77 -15.49 -4.44
C LYS A 149 3.80 -14.32 -4.56
N MET A 150 3.15 -14.14 -5.73
CA MET A 150 2.10 -13.14 -5.92
C MET A 150 0.79 -13.52 -5.21
N GLU A 151 0.46 -14.80 -5.07
CA GLU A 151 -0.68 -15.24 -4.27
C GLU A 151 -0.50 -14.90 -2.79
N LEU A 152 0.71 -14.99 -2.24
CA LEU A 152 1.01 -14.54 -0.88
C LEU A 152 0.76 -13.03 -0.70
N THR A 153 0.95 -12.24 -1.75
CA THR A 153 0.70 -10.79 -1.74
C THR A 153 -0.77 -10.46 -2.03
N ASN A 154 -1.42 -11.22 -2.93
CA ASN A 154 -2.79 -10.98 -3.40
C ASN A 154 -3.87 -11.62 -2.50
N ASN A 155 -3.61 -12.78 -1.88
CA ASN A 155 -4.55 -13.45 -0.95
C ASN A 155 -4.82 -12.66 0.34
N LYS A 156 -4.18 -11.50 0.52
CA LYS A 156 -4.49 -10.57 1.61
C LYS A 156 -5.34 -9.39 1.17
N ARG A 157 -5.75 -9.34 -0.11
CA ARG A 157 -6.69 -8.35 -0.65
C ARG A 157 -8.16 -8.82 -0.66
N SER A 158 -8.42 -10.04 -0.19
CA SER A 158 -9.78 -10.59 -0.05
C SER A 158 -10.27 -10.48 1.38
#